data_b6f4c1fcd45fd57c7a2538599b5fb091
#
_entry.id   b6f4c1fcd45fd57c7a2538599b5fb091
#
_cell.length_a   1.000
_cell.length_b   1.000
_cell.length_c   1.000
_cell.angle_alpha   90.00
_cell.angle_beta   90.00
_cell.angle_gamma   90.00
#
_symmetry.space_group_name_H-M   'P 1'
#
loop_
_entity.id
_entity.type
_entity.pdbx_description
1 polymer ?
#
loop_
_entity_poly.entity_id
_entity_poly.type
_entity_poly.pdbx_seq_one_letter_code
_entity_poly.pdbx_strand_id
1 'polypeptide(L)'
;MCRWIAYRGETIPLEQYVTAPAHSLVVQSQRALESTAATNGDGFGMGWYGQHSEPGLYREVRPAWSDENLRYLCRHIRSHLYFAHVRASTGTPITRPNCHPFACGRWLFMHNGMIGNWSRLRRKVEALIPDEVYGSRIGTTDSEAVFLAILGAGGEHAFGRPDRILVATGAENGEKHRLRIGRPDA
;
A
#
# COMPACT_ATOMS: atom_id res chain seq x y z
N MET A 1 -3.05 14.26 2.12
CA MET A 1 -1.96 13.34 1.74
C MET A 1 -2.11 12.05 2.51
N CYS A 2 -2.00 10.90 1.87
CA CYS A 2 -2.03 9.59 2.54
C CYS A 2 -0.85 9.44 3.52
N ARG A 3 -0.98 8.53 4.49
CA ARG A 3 0.11 8.14 5.39
C ARG A 3 0.29 6.63 5.33
N TRP A 4 1.51 6.17 5.59
CA TRP A 4 1.84 4.76 5.45
C TRP A 4 3.03 4.34 6.32
N ILE A 5 3.10 3.04 6.56
CA ILE A 5 4.22 2.36 7.21
C ILE A 5 4.67 1.23 6.29
N ALA A 6 5.98 1.09 6.09
CA ALA A 6 6.63 -0.08 5.57
C ALA A 6 7.62 -0.55 6.63
N TYR A 7 7.35 -1.71 7.21
CA TYR A 7 8.18 -2.30 8.26
C TYR A 7 8.90 -3.55 7.75
N ARG A 8 10.17 -3.63 8.07
CA ARG A 8 10.99 -4.83 7.95
C ARG A 8 11.95 -4.90 9.13
N GLY A 9 11.99 -6.03 9.81
CA GLY A 9 12.84 -6.23 11.00
C GLY A 9 12.46 -7.49 11.75
N GLU A 10 12.64 -7.47 13.06
CA GLU A 10 12.21 -8.54 13.95
C GLU A 10 10.70 -8.79 13.86
N THR A 11 10.27 -10.02 14.16
CA THR A 11 8.85 -10.36 14.17
C THR A 11 8.16 -9.71 15.36
N ILE A 12 7.40 -8.66 15.08
CA ILE A 12 6.67 -7.88 16.08
C ILE A 12 5.15 -7.92 15.84
N PRO A 13 4.31 -7.64 16.84
CA PRO A 13 2.90 -7.39 16.62
C PRO A 13 2.72 -6.09 15.84
N LEU A 14 1.77 -6.07 14.90
CA LEU A 14 1.53 -4.88 14.07
C LEU A 14 1.10 -3.66 14.91
N GLU A 15 0.48 -3.89 16.07
CA GLU A 15 0.04 -2.83 16.97
C GLU A 15 1.18 -1.88 17.36
N GLN A 16 2.41 -2.37 17.41
CA GLN A 16 3.58 -1.61 17.85
C GLN A 16 3.77 -0.29 17.09
N TYR A 17 3.34 -0.23 15.82
CA TYR A 17 3.41 1.00 15.02
C TYR A 17 2.07 1.44 14.45
N VAL A 18 1.13 0.50 14.25
CA VAL A 18 -0.13 0.82 13.57
C VAL A 18 -1.14 1.45 14.53
N THR A 19 -1.27 0.96 15.76
CA THR A 19 -2.37 1.34 16.66
C THR A 19 -1.97 1.78 18.06
N ALA A 20 -0.89 1.23 18.65
CA ALA A 20 -0.58 1.45 20.06
C ALA A 20 0.08 2.80 20.38
N PRO A 21 1.07 3.32 19.63
CA PRO A 21 1.75 4.56 20.00
C PRO A 21 0.84 5.80 19.94
N ALA A 22 1.16 6.81 20.75
CA ALA A 22 0.49 8.11 20.71
C ALA A 22 0.56 8.80 19.35
N HIS A 23 1.58 8.45 18.54
CA HIS A 23 1.77 8.89 17.16
C HIS A 23 1.63 7.71 16.18
N SER A 24 0.78 6.73 16.50
CA SER A 24 0.49 5.61 15.61
C SER A 24 -0.12 6.07 14.29
N LEU A 25 -0.08 5.19 13.28
CA LEU A 25 -0.66 5.48 11.98
C LEU A 25 -2.16 5.84 12.10
N VAL A 26 -2.89 5.15 12.98
CA VAL A 26 -4.31 5.41 13.24
C VAL A 26 -4.51 6.79 13.85
N VAL A 27 -3.72 7.18 14.85
CA VAL A 27 -3.81 8.53 15.46
C VAL A 27 -3.46 9.62 14.45
N GLN A 28 -2.42 9.42 13.65
CA GLN A 28 -2.04 10.34 12.58
C GLN A 28 -3.13 10.49 11.50
N SER A 29 -3.91 9.44 11.23
CA SER A 29 -4.99 9.50 10.25
C SER A 29 -6.16 10.37 10.73
N GLN A 30 -6.40 10.40 12.04
CA GLN A 30 -7.43 11.22 12.66
C GLN A 30 -7.03 12.70 12.73
N ARG A 31 -5.73 12.98 12.85
CA ARG A 31 -5.18 14.34 13.00
C ARG A 31 -4.16 14.62 11.89
N ALA A 32 -4.64 14.81 10.68
CA ALA A 32 -3.79 15.13 9.54
C ALA A 32 -3.37 16.60 9.57
N LEU A 33 -2.48 16.97 10.49
CA LEU A 33 -2.04 18.35 10.77
C LEU A 33 -1.38 19.06 9.57
N GLU A 34 -0.88 18.31 8.59
CA GLU A 34 -0.14 18.85 7.44
C GLU A 34 -0.93 18.74 6.12
N SER A 35 -2.20 18.36 6.18
CA SER A 35 -3.03 18.14 5.00
C SER A 35 -4.11 19.21 4.89
N THR A 36 -4.42 19.63 3.67
CA THR A 36 -5.60 20.46 3.37
C THR A 36 -6.91 19.75 3.70
N ALA A 37 -6.91 18.40 3.77
CA ALA A 37 -7.98 17.60 4.34
C ALA A 37 -7.66 17.34 5.81
N ALA A 38 -8.61 17.63 6.69
CA ALA A 38 -8.44 17.50 8.14
C ALA A 38 -8.21 16.05 8.62
N THR A 39 -8.55 15.06 7.81
CA THR A 39 -8.47 13.64 8.16
C THR A 39 -8.09 12.77 6.96
N ASN A 40 -7.51 11.57 7.23
CA ASN A 40 -7.31 10.50 6.24
C ASN A 40 -8.35 9.40 6.48
N GLY A 41 -9.61 9.71 6.17
CA GLY A 41 -10.77 8.88 6.50
C GLY A 41 -11.35 8.08 5.33
N ASP A 42 -10.70 8.07 4.14
CA ASP A 42 -11.22 7.49 2.90
C ASP A 42 -10.82 6.02 2.72
N GLY A 43 -10.62 5.34 3.84
CA GLY A 43 -10.25 3.94 3.91
C GLY A 43 -8.82 3.71 4.40
N PHE A 44 -8.53 2.45 4.65
CA PHE A 44 -7.22 2.00 5.08
C PHE A 44 -6.96 0.56 4.63
N GLY A 45 -5.75 0.09 4.84
CA GLY A 45 -5.43 -1.32 4.73
C GLY A 45 -4.07 -1.65 5.29
N MET A 46 -3.88 -2.93 5.52
CA MET A 46 -2.62 -3.53 5.91
C MET A 46 -2.40 -4.83 5.15
N GLY A 47 -1.14 -5.13 4.86
CA GLY A 47 -0.72 -6.38 4.26
C GLY A 47 0.54 -6.87 4.96
N TRP A 48 0.64 -8.15 5.24
CA TRP A 48 1.72 -8.72 6.04
C TRP A 48 2.14 -10.09 5.53
N TYR A 49 3.38 -10.43 5.75
CA TYR A 49 3.91 -11.77 5.50
C TYR A 49 3.94 -12.58 6.80
N GLY A 50 3.49 -13.81 6.72
CA GLY A 50 3.43 -14.76 7.83
C GLY A 50 3.96 -16.13 7.42
N GLN A 51 3.22 -17.18 7.77
CA GLN A 51 3.62 -18.58 7.47
C GLN A 51 3.32 -19.01 6.04
N HIS A 52 2.41 -18.30 5.34
CA HIS A 52 2.03 -18.59 3.97
C HIS A 52 2.92 -17.86 2.98
N SER A 53 3.06 -18.41 1.78
CA SER A 53 3.79 -17.78 0.66
C SER A 53 3.11 -16.50 0.18
N GLU A 54 1.78 -16.46 0.28
CA GLU A 54 0.98 -15.28 -0.03
C GLU A 54 0.81 -14.38 1.19
N PRO A 55 0.82 -13.06 1.02
CA PRO A 55 0.61 -12.14 2.10
C PRO A 55 -0.84 -12.18 2.61
N GLY A 56 -1.02 -11.99 3.92
CA GLY A 56 -2.31 -11.64 4.48
C GLY A 56 -2.69 -10.22 4.08
N LEU A 57 -3.98 -9.95 3.87
CA LEU A 57 -4.47 -8.64 3.44
C LEU A 57 -5.77 -8.29 4.16
N TYR A 58 -5.82 -7.09 4.73
CA TYR A 58 -7.04 -6.51 5.30
C TYR A 58 -7.21 -5.08 4.80
N ARG A 59 -8.35 -4.78 4.15
CA ARG A 59 -8.67 -3.46 3.62
C ARG A 59 -10.11 -3.09 3.92
N GLU A 60 -10.34 -1.83 4.29
CA GLU A 60 -11.68 -1.33 4.59
C GLU A 60 -11.84 0.13 4.14
N VAL A 61 -13.06 0.52 3.81
CA VAL A 61 -13.40 1.87 3.33
C VAL A 61 -13.69 2.85 4.45
N ARG A 62 -14.00 2.35 5.65
CA ARG A 62 -14.22 3.21 6.82
C ARG A 62 -12.92 3.81 7.32
N PRO A 63 -12.98 4.87 8.12
CA PRO A 63 -11.80 5.41 8.78
C PRO A 63 -11.13 4.40 9.71
N ALA A 64 -9.79 4.32 9.69
CA ALA A 64 -9.03 3.37 10.50
C ALA A 64 -9.29 3.51 12.02
N TRP A 65 -9.55 4.71 12.51
CA TRP A 65 -9.83 4.95 13.94
C TRP A 65 -11.20 4.43 14.39
N SER A 66 -12.14 4.18 13.48
CA SER A 66 -13.47 3.67 13.75
C SER A 66 -13.60 2.14 13.58
N ASP A 67 -12.53 1.46 13.22
CA ASP A 67 -12.55 0.02 13.02
C ASP A 67 -11.95 -0.72 14.22
N GLU A 68 -12.82 -1.34 15.02
CA GLU A 68 -12.40 -2.11 16.19
C GLU A 68 -11.66 -3.39 15.79
N ASN A 69 -12.03 -4.02 14.66
CA ASN A 69 -11.38 -5.23 14.17
C ASN A 69 -9.91 -4.96 13.83
N LEU A 70 -9.59 -3.78 13.30
CA LEU A 70 -8.21 -3.38 13.05
C LEU A 70 -7.35 -3.49 14.32
N ARG A 71 -7.87 -3.05 15.47
CA ARG A 71 -7.12 -3.10 16.75
C ARG A 71 -6.88 -4.53 17.20
N TYR A 72 -7.90 -5.39 17.11
CA TYR A 72 -7.75 -6.81 17.47
C TYR A 72 -6.76 -7.51 16.53
N LEU A 73 -6.88 -7.31 15.22
CA LEU A 73 -5.98 -7.87 14.25
C LEU A 73 -4.53 -7.42 14.47
N CYS A 74 -4.30 -6.12 14.67
CA CYS A 74 -2.95 -5.59 14.91
C CYS A 74 -2.30 -6.15 16.17
N ARG A 75 -3.07 -6.44 17.22
CA ARG A 75 -2.57 -7.06 18.45
C ARG A 75 -2.14 -8.51 18.27
N HIS A 76 -2.83 -9.27 17.43
CA HIS A 76 -2.61 -10.71 17.28
C HIS A 76 -1.74 -11.07 16.07
N ILE A 77 -1.74 -10.26 15.02
CA ILE A 77 -0.89 -10.50 13.85
C ILE A 77 0.53 -10.07 14.18
N ARG A 78 1.46 -11.01 13.99
CA ARG A 78 2.91 -10.78 14.11
C ARG A 78 3.56 -10.96 12.75
N SER A 79 4.45 -10.03 12.38
CA SER A 79 5.17 -10.09 11.11
C SER A 79 6.52 -9.40 11.19
N HIS A 80 7.47 -9.92 10.42
CA HIS A 80 8.78 -9.31 10.19
C HIS A 80 8.75 -8.34 8.99
N LEU A 81 7.67 -8.40 8.18
CA LEU A 81 7.55 -7.65 6.94
C LEU A 81 6.09 -7.30 6.66
N TYR A 82 5.73 -6.03 6.77
CA TYR A 82 4.35 -5.59 6.53
C TYR A 82 4.24 -4.15 6.04
N PHE A 83 3.09 -3.87 5.42
CA PHE A 83 2.62 -2.54 5.08
C PHE A 83 1.37 -2.18 5.86
N ALA A 84 1.21 -0.90 6.19
CA ALA A 84 -0.05 -0.31 6.61
C ALA A 84 -0.22 1.06 5.95
N HIS A 85 -1.44 1.40 5.56
CA HIS A 85 -1.76 2.61 4.82
C HIS A 85 -3.10 3.19 5.25
N VAL A 86 -3.17 4.50 5.41
CA VAL A 86 -4.42 5.25 5.62
C VAL A 86 -4.60 6.23 4.46
N ARG A 87 -5.80 6.22 3.89
CA ARG A 87 -6.08 6.87 2.63
C ARG A 87 -6.73 8.24 2.82
N ALA A 88 -6.23 9.22 2.05
CA ALA A 88 -6.94 10.44 1.69
C ALA A 88 -7.13 10.42 0.18
N SER A 89 -8.36 10.31 -0.28
CA SER A 89 -8.68 10.16 -1.70
C SER A 89 -8.51 11.50 -2.44
N THR A 90 -7.93 11.42 -3.62
CA THR A 90 -7.74 12.57 -4.54
C THR A 90 -8.44 12.28 -5.86
N GLY A 91 -9.78 12.21 -5.83
CA GLY A 91 -10.58 12.07 -7.04
C GLY A 91 -10.82 10.65 -7.55
N THR A 92 -10.42 9.60 -6.80
CA THR A 92 -10.79 8.21 -7.11
C THR A 92 -11.89 7.72 -6.16
N PRO A 93 -12.78 6.79 -6.60
CA PRO A 93 -13.84 6.27 -5.76
C PRO A 93 -13.34 5.67 -4.44
N ILE A 94 -14.11 5.87 -3.37
CA ILE A 94 -13.85 5.25 -2.06
C ILE A 94 -14.43 3.84 -2.11
N THR A 95 -13.58 2.89 -2.48
CA THR A 95 -13.91 1.46 -2.58
C THR A 95 -12.78 0.63 -1.96
N ARG A 96 -13.11 -0.55 -1.44
CA ARG A 96 -12.12 -1.45 -0.85
C ARG A 96 -11.01 -1.85 -1.81
N PRO A 97 -11.29 -2.15 -3.10
CA PRO A 97 -10.24 -2.41 -4.09
C PRO A 97 -9.25 -1.25 -4.29
N ASN A 98 -9.66 -0.01 -4.04
CA ASN A 98 -8.79 1.16 -4.17
C ASN A 98 -7.96 1.48 -2.92
N CYS A 99 -8.11 0.71 -1.84
CA CYS A 99 -7.30 0.85 -0.64
C CYS A 99 -5.98 0.09 -0.77
N HIS A 100 -4.87 0.72 -0.40
CA HIS A 100 -3.55 0.08 -0.33
C HIS A 100 -3.43 -0.79 0.93
N PRO A 101 -2.52 -1.78 0.95
CA PRO A 101 -1.66 -2.21 -0.16
C PRO A 101 -2.42 -3.05 -1.19
N PHE A 102 -1.88 -3.12 -2.40
CA PHE A 102 -2.33 -4.06 -3.44
C PHE A 102 -1.57 -5.36 -3.29
N ALA A 103 -2.22 -6.48 -3.64
CA ALA A 103 -1.61 -7.80 -3.63
C ALA A 103 -1.86 -8.52 -4.97
N CYS A 104 -0.85 -9.24 -5.45
CA CYS A 104 -0.95 -10.16 -6.58
C CYS A 104 0.02 -11.32 -6.34
N GLY A 105 -0.50 -12.55 -6.22
CA GLY A 105 0.27 -13.70 -5.77
C GLY A 105 0.97 -13.39 -4.45
N ARG A 106 2.28 -13.57 -4.41
CA ARG A 106 3.11 -13.30 -3.22
C ARG A 106 3.58 -11.86 -3.06
N TRP A 107 3.16 -10.96 -3.93
CA TRP A 107 3.64 -9.59 -3.95
C TRP A 107 2.70 -8.64 -3.25
N LEU A 108 3.26 -7.74 -2.45
CA LEU A 108 2.58 -6.55 -1.93
C LEU A 108 3.17 -5.30 -2.55
N PHE A 109 2.30 -4.36 -2.87
CA PHE A 109 2.68 -3.06 -3.41
C PHE A 109 1.96 -1.92 -2.70
N MET A 110 2.69 -0.85 -2.50
CA MET A 110 2.14 0.38 -1.96
C MET A 110 2.75 1.57 -2.71
N HIS A 111 1.91 2.54 -3.05
CA HIS A 111 2.28 3.78 -3.71
C HIS A 111 1.65 4.96 -3.00
N ASN A 112 2.44 5.97 -2.70
CA ASN A 112 1.94 7.25 -2.20
C ASN A 112 2.29 8.33 -3.22
N GLY A 113 1.38 8.54 -4.15
CA GLY A 113 1.54 9.47 -5.27
C GLY A 113 0.40 9.36 -6.27
N MET A 114 0.53 10.07 -7.38
CA MET A 114 -0.41 10.06 -8.49
C MET A 114 0.34 10.23 -9.80
N ILE A 115 -0.04 9.49 -10.83
CA ILE A 115 0.45 9.72 -12.19
C ILE A 115 -0.21 10.97 -12.77
N GLY A 116 0.60 11.98 -13.09
CA GLY A 116 0.10 13.17 -13.78
C GLY A 116 -0.57 12.80 -15.11
N ASN A 117 -1.69 13.47 -15.42
CA ASN A 117 -2.48 13.20 -16.62
C ASN A 117 -2.98 11.74 -16.75
N TRP A 118 -3.31 11.11 -15.62
CA TRP A 118 -3.74 9.71 -15.58
C TRP A 118 -4.85 9.39 -16.60
N SER A 119 -5.83 10.25 -16.73
CA SER A 119 -6.95 10.07 -17.69
C SER A 119 -6.48 9.84 -19.13
N ARG A 120 -5.37 10.47 -19.54
CA ARG A 120 -4.77 10.32 -20.89
C ARG A 120 -3.81 9.14 -20.98
N LEU A 121 -3.13 8.81 -19.88
CA LEU A 121 -2.10 7.78 -19.85
C LEU A 121 -2.66 6.40 -19.49
N ARG A 122 -3.85 6.34 -18.90
CA ARG A 122 -4.45 5.12 -18.39
C ARG A 122 -4.38 3.94 -19.36
N ARG A 123 -4.86 4.11 -20.59
CA ARG A 123 -4.84 3.04 -21.59
C ARG A 123 -3.43 2.56 -21.96
N LYS A 124 -2.44 3.47 -21.95
CA LYS A 124 -1.05 3.14 -22.26
C LYS A 124 -0.43 2.32 -21.13
N VAL A 125 -0.70 2.67 -19.88
CA VAL A 125 -0.20 1.93 -18.71
C VAL A 125 -0.92 0.58 -18.60
N GLU A 126 -2.23 0.55 -18.77
CA GLU A 126 -3.02 -0.70 -18.74
C GLU A 126 -2.60 -1.67 -19.85
N ALA A 127 -2.19 -1.18 -21.02
CA ALA A 127 -1.66 -2.00 -22.12
C ALA A 127 -0.30 -2.65 -21.81
N LEU A 128 0.39 -2.25 -20.73
CA LEU A 128 1.62 -2.88 -20.26
C LEU A 128 1.34 -4.03 -19.28
N ILE A 129 0.10 -4.21 -18.88
CA ILE A 129 -0.31 -5.30 -17.96
C ILE A 129 -0.51 -6.55 -18.80
N PRO A 130 0.23 -7.65 -18.53
CA PRO A 130 0.02 -8.91 -19.25
C PRO A 130 -1.35 -9.52 -18.93
N ASP A 131 -1.89 -10.27 -19.88
CA ASP A 131 -3.20 -10.92 -19.76
C ASP A 131 -3.26 -11.85 -18.53
N GLU A 132 -2.16 -12.52 -18.19
CA GLU A 132 -2.07 -13.47 -17.08
C GLU A 132 -2.34 -12.82 -15.71
N VAL A 133 -2.00 -11.53 -15.56
CA VAL A 133 -2.21 -10.79 -14.30
C VAL A 133 -3.31 -9.73 -14.43
N TYR A 134 -3.83 -9.48 -15.63
CA TYR A 134 -4.86 -8.46 -15.85
C TYR A 134 -6.13 -8.74 -15.03
N GLY A 135 -6.50 -10.01 -14.86
CA GLY A 135 -7.64 -10.41 -14.03
C GLY A 135 -7.51 -10.05 -12.54
N SER A 136 -6.29 -9.74 -12.07
CA SER A 136 -6.05 -9.25 -10.70
C SER A 136 -6.35 -7.76 -10.53
N ARG A 137 -6.63 -7.03 -11.61
CA ARG A 137 -7.01 -5.63 -11.58
C ARG A 137 -8.47 -5.47 -11.21
N ILE A 138 -8.74 -5.18 -9.94
CA ILE A 138 -10.10 -5.05 -9.40
C ILE A 138 -10.46 -3.61 -9.01
N GLY A 139 -9.48 -2.74 -8.86
CA GLY A 139 -9.66 -1.32 -8.56
C GLY A 139 -9.54 -0.43 -9.80
N THR A 140 -9.56 0.88 -9.58
CA THR A 140 -9.54 1.89 -10.64
C THR A 140 -8.35 2.85 -10.53
N THR A 141 -7.46 2.63 -9.53
CA THR A 141 -6.33 3.52 -9.27
C THR A 141 -5.22 3.35 -10.31
N ASP A 142 -4.47 4.41 -10.53
CA ASP A 142 -3.20 4.39 -11.26
C ASP A 142 -2.17 3.51 -10.56
N SER A 143 -2.15 3.52 -9.25
CA SER A 143 -1.24 2.74 -8.42
C SER A 143 -1.36 1.23 -8.66
N GLU A 144 -2.59 0.70 -8.73
CA GLU A 144 -2.82 -0.71 -9.03
C GLU A 144 -2.38 -1.06 -10.45
N ALA A 145 -2.67 -0.19 -11.44
CA ALA A 145 -2.24 -0.41 -12.81
C ALA A 145 -0.71 -0.45 -12.94
N VAL A 146 -0.01 0.48 -12.28
CA VAL A 146 1.46 0.50 -12.23
C VAL A 146 2.00 -0.78 -11.59
N PHE A 147 1.42 -1.22 -10.49
CA PHE A 147 1.83 -2.46 -9.83
C PHE A 147 1.79 -3.66 -10.77
N LEU A 148 0.65 -3.86 -11.45
CA LEU A 148 0.47 -4.99 -12.36
C LEU A 148 1.36 -4.87 -13.61
N ALA A 149 1.56 -3.66 -14.14
CA ALA A 149 2.49 -3.42 -15.23
C ALA A 149 3.96 -3.73 -14.84
N ILE A 150 4.37 -3.39 -13.61
CA ILE A 150 5.70 -3.75 -13.08
C ILE A 150 5.86 -5.26 -12.97
N LEU A 151 4.84 -5.98 -12.49
CA LEU A 151 4.87 -7.45 -12.43
C LEU A 151 5.03 -8.05 -13.84
N GLY A 152 4.31 -7.50 -14.81
CA GLY A 152 4.41 -7.93 -16.22
C GLY A 152 5.75 -7.66 -16.87
N ALA A 153 6.41 -6.57 -16.51
CA ALA A 153 7.74 -6.24 -17.04
C ALA A 153 8.87 -7.14 -16.51
N GLY A 154 8.55 -8.32 -15.95
CA GLY A 154 9.53 -9.27 -15.41
C GLY A 154 9.74 -9.14 -13.92
N GLY A 155 8.73 -8.65 -13.19
CA GLY A 155 8.79 -8.44 -11.75
C GLY A 155 9.24 -9.67 -10.95
N GLU A 156 8.92 -10.88 -11.39
CA GLU A 156 9.43 -12.11 -10.77
C GLU A 156 10.94 -12.27 -10.92
N HIS A 157 11.49 -11.91 -12.06
CA HIS A 157 12.93 -12.03 -12.37
C HIS A 157 13.71 -10.78 -11.93
N ALA A 158 13.10 -9.60 -12.04
CA ALA A 158 13.73 -8.34 -11.68
C ALA A 158 13.86 -8.15 -10.15
N PHE A 159 13.00 -8.77 -9.35
CA PHE A 159 12.94 -8.59 -7.90
C PHE A 159 13.36 -9.82 -7.08
N GLY A 160 13.68 -10.93 -7.70
CA GLY A 160 14.52 -12.06 -7.28
C GLY A 160 14.24 -12.83 -6.00
N ARG A 161 13.38 -12.40 -5.07
CA ARG A 161 13.01 -13.15 -3.86
C ARG A 161 11.61 -12.78 -3.34
N PRO A 162 10.86 -13.75 -2.75
CA PRO A 162 9.49 -13.57 -2.31
C PRO A 162 9.29 -12.65 -1.10
N ASP A 163 10.35 -12.19 -0.49
CA ASP A 163 10.40 -11.38 0.71
C ASP A 163 10.71 -9.90 0.42
N ARG A 164 10.42 -9.41 -0.77
CA ARG A 164 10.67 -8.02 -1.16
C ARG A 164 9.40 -7.20 -1.25
N ILE A 165 9.43 -6.07 -0.56
CA ILE A 165 8.39 -5.04 -0.60
C ILE A 165 8.70 -4.05 -1.71
N LEU A 166 7.71 -3.75 -2.55
CA LEU A 166 7.76 -2.64 -3.50
C LEU A 166 7.08 -1.41 -2.89
N VAL A 167 7.86 -0.41 -2.55
CA VAL A 167 7.36 0.91 -2.17
C VAL A 167 7.67 1.89 -3.27
N ALA A 168 6.66 2.47 -3.87
CA ALA A 168 6.83 3.62 -4.74
C ALA A 168 6.35 4.87 -4.00
N THR A 169 7.22 5.85 -3.83
CA THR A 169 6.88 7.18 -3.30
C THR A 169 6.96 8.18 -4.43
N GLY A 170 5.87 8.90 -4.70
CA GLY A 170 5.87 10.04 -5.61
C GLY A 170 6.33 11.30 -4.88
N ALA A 171 7.21 12.07 -5.48
CA ALA A 171 7.53 13.40 -5.00
C ALA A 171 6.47 14.40 -5.49
N GLU A 172 5.94 15.21 -4.57
CA GLU A 172 5.29 16.45 -4.93
C GLU A 172 6.38 17.45 -5.33
N ASN A 173 6.16 18.19 -6.43
CA ASN A 173 7.05 19.24 -6.95
C ASN A 173 8.34 18.80 -7.66
N GLY A 174 8.22 18.08 -8.78
CA GLY A 174 9.28 18.04 -9.81
C GLY A 174 10.52 17.21 -9.51
N GLU A 175 10.61 16.54 -8.38
CA GLU A 175 11.71 15.62 -8.09
C GLU A 175 11.44 14.22 -8.65
N LYS A 176 12.50 13.62 -9.18
CA LYS A 176 12.45 12.32 -9.87
C LYS A 176 11.96 11.22 -8.93
N HIS A 177 10.97 10.45 -9.38
CA HIS A 177 10.50 9.25 -8.71
C HIS A 177 11.67 8.30 -8.42
N ARG A 178 11.95 8.01 -7.16
CA ARG A 178 12.89 6.96 -6.76
C ARG A 178 12.11 5.74 -6.33
N LEU A 179 12.19 4.69 -7.13
CA LEU A 179 11.81 3.35 -6.70
C LEU A 179 12.85 2.88 -5.67
N ARG A 180 12.47 2.75 -4.42
CA ARG A 180 13.33 2.15 -3.39
C ARG A 180 12.97 0.69 -3.22
N ILE A 181 13.85 -0.17 -3.69
CA ILE A 181 13.83 -1.59 -3.39
C ILE A 181 14.66 -1.76 -2.11
N GLY A 182 14.04 -2.14 -1.02
CA GLY A 182 14.76 -2.46 0.21
C GLY A 182 15.72 -3.63 -0.04
N ARG A 183 17.02 -3.41 0.02
CA ARG A 183 18.01 -4.49 0.04
C ARG A 183 18.07 -5.10 1.45
N PRO A 184 18.27 -6.43 1.56
CA PRO A 184 18.46 -7.11 2.84
C PRO A 184 19.84 -6.91 3.26
N ASP A 185 20.65 -6.29 3.52
CA ASP A 185 22.02 -6.26 4.05
C ASP A 185 22.57 -4.83 4.11
N ALA A 186 22.47 -4.27 5.27
CA ALA A 186 23.47 -3.44 5.93
C ALA A 186 23.11 -3.36 7.42
#